data_0115cf2ee3a8ce93618219119924cb26
#
_entry.id   0115cf2ee3a8ce93618219119924cb26
#
_cell.length_a   1.000
_cell.length_b   1.000
_cell.length_c   1.000
_cell.angle_alpha   90.00
_cell.angle_beta   90.00
_cell.angle_gamma   90.00
#
_symmetry.space_group_name_H-M   'P 1'
#
loop_
_entity.id
_entity.type
_entity.pdbx_description
1 polymer ?
#
loop_
_entity_poly.entity_id
_entity_poly.type
_entity_poly.pdbx_seq_one_letter_code
_entity_poly.pdbx_strand_id
1 'polypeptide(L)'
;MLLLEKVFQTINESGLDYCIQNKYEMMPEEIPSDIDMMYRNADESFLDQLVIKVAKETRLLVTQKIVQGYYEYTYILSYPIPQKRFQLQLDFYSAISRKDYPNVMPAAVMLENKRFYKCFYVPDYFDELQYMFIRRTIKNDMKPEHLEIARQMYLHSPQEYDKRLEHVFGKEAAVLIKRCVDTLDCNIFEENKAVFRKSVKAISQKNCASSKFQIMYRKFQIFEVIPKRVIHKSGISVAFLSPDGGGKSTAIKAVSEQVSGSFYGNVELYFRPHYLSNAGSYKLYNKTSEETTNTDPHGKKLNGKIKSFLRFSFYNLDFIIGTWMKIIPLKIKKKLVIFDRYYYDYYADMARYQYSLPTWVAKMFAWCIPSPDLIFVLDAPAEILY
;
A
#
# COMPACT_ATOMS: atom_id res chain seq x y z
N MET A 1 8.09 -26.52 13.21
CA MET A 1 8.60 -25.64 12.12
C MET A 1 7.98 -24.26 12.28
N LEU A 2 8.80 -23.23 12.33
CA LEU A 2 8.35 -21.85 12.43
C LEU A 2 7.60 -21.44 11.15
N LEU A 3 6.72 -20.43 11.25
CA LEU A 3 5.94 -19.96 10.10
C LEU A 3 6.85 -19.54 8.94
N LEU A 4 7.88 -18.74 9.23
CA LEU A 4 8.80 -18.25 8.19
C LEU A 4 9.67 -19.37 7.61
N GLU A 5 10.07 -20.37 8.38
CA GLU A 5 10.76 -21.55 7.83
C GLU A 5 9.92 -22.23 6.74
N LYS A 6 8.62 -22.37 6.98
CA LYS A 6 7.71 -22.97 6.00
C LYS A 6 7.52 -22.09 4.77
N VAL A 7 7.43 -20.76 4.97
CA VAL A 7 7.40 -19.78 3.87
C VAL A 7 8.63 -19.93 2.99
N PHE A 8 9.82 -19.88 3.58
CA PHE A 8 11.07 -19.94 2.82
C PHE A 8 11.35 -21.31 2.22
N GLN A 9 10.96 -22.39 2.90
CA GLN A 9 11.00 -23.71 2.29
C GLN A 9 10.19 -23.73 0.98
N THR A 10 8.93 -23.24 1.01
CA THR A 10 8.08 -23.21 -0.17
C THR A 10 8.66 -22.34 -1.28
N ILE A 11 9.26 -21.20 -0.92
CA ILE A 11 9.92 -20.30 -1.89
C ILE A 11 11.15 -20.97 -2.49
N ASN A 12 12.01 -21.61 -1.69
CA ASN A 12 13.20 -22.32 -2.15
C ASN A 12 12.85 -23.46 -3.11
N GLU A 13 11.82 -24.23 -2.77
CA GLU A 13 11.32 -25.34 -3.61
C GLU A 13 10.70 -24.87 -4.93
N SER A 14 10.30 -23.60 -5.03
CA SER A 14 9.75 -23.04 -6.27
C SER A 14 10.79 -22.76 -7.34
N GLY A 15 12.07 -22.71 -6.98
CA GLY A 15 13.15 -22.33 -7.87
C GLY A 15 13.25 -20.83 -8.14
N LEU A 16 12.53 -19.98 -7.38
CA LEU A 16 12.68 -18.52 -7.48
C LEU A 16 14.12 -18.11 -7.13
N ASP A 17 14.73 -17.34 -8.00
CA ASP A 17 16.04 -16.74 -7.71
C ASP A 17 15.81 -15.44 -6.95
N TYR A 18 16.06 -15.45 -5.63
CA TYR A 18 15.79 -14.35 -4.74
C TYR A 18 16.82 -14.18 -3.62
N CYS A 19 16.84 -13.00 -2.99
CA CYS A 19 17.47 -12.75 -1.70
C CYS A 19 16.67 -11.71 -0.89
N ILE A 20 16.81 -11.76 0.44
CA ILE A 20 16.22 -10.78 1.37
C ILE A 20 17.16 -9.62 1.54
N GLN A 21 16.67 -8.39 1.39
CA GLN A 21 17.51 -7.20 1.33
C GLN A 21 18.03 -6.71 2.69
N ASN A 22 17.25 -6.86 3.75
CA ASN A 22 17.57 -6.27 5.07
C ASN A 22 16.66 -6.80 6.18
N LYS A 23 16.99 -6.51 7.45
CA LYS A 23 16.22 -6.85 8.64
C LYS A 23 15.96 -8.35 8.82
N TYR A 24 16.91 -9.17 8.45
CA TYR A 24 16.76 -10.63 8.48
C TYR A 24 17.40 -11.28 9.69
N GLU A 25 18.12 -10.56 10.52
CA GLU A 25 18.96 -11.09 11.58
C GLU A 25 18.16 -11.92 12.61
N MET A 26 16.95 -11.44 12.92
CA MET A 26 16.04 -12.10 13.86
C MET A 26 15.11 -13.12 13.20
N MET A 27 15.21 -13.28 11.89
CA MET A 27 14.42 -14.28 11.15
C MET A 27 15.11 -15.63 11.17
N PRO A 28 14.38 -16.74 11.16
CA PRO A 28 12.93 -16.90 11.06
C PRO A 28 12.19 -16.86 12.40
N GLU A 29 12.88 -16.61 13.53
CA GLU A 29 12.33 -16.64 14.88
C GLU A 29 11.33 -15.49 15.09
N GLU A 30 11.65 -14.30 14.58
CA GLU A 30 10.77 -13.15 14.61
C GLU A 30 10.27 -12.81 13.20
N ILE A 31 9.02 -12.35 13.14
CA ILE A 31 8.39 -11.95 11.87
C ILE A 31 8.45 -10.43 11.78
N PRO A 32 9.23 -9.88 10.83
CA PRO A 32 9.29 -8.43 10.63
C PRO A 32 7.97 -7.88 10.07
N SER A 33 7.81 -6.57 10.09
CA SER A 33 6.65 -5.89 9.51
C SER A 33 6.48 -6.15 8.02
N ASP A 34 7.60 -6.27 7.33
CA ASP A 34 7.72 -6.45 5.89
C ASP A 34 8.97 -7.26 5.56
N ILE A 35 8.88 -8.12 4.55
CA ILE A 35 10.00 -8.90 4.03
C ILE A 35 10.29 -8.41 2.62
N ASP A 36 11.35 -7.61 2.50
CA ASP A 36 11.82 -7.06 1.23
C ASP A 36 12.66 -8.10 0.48
N MET A 37 12.17 -8.61 -0.65
CA MET A 37 12.85 -9.61 -1.47
C MET A 37 13.24 -9.05 -2.84
N MET A 38 14.51 -9.11 -3.18
CA MET A 38 14.96 -8.93 -4.56
C MET A 38 14.79 -10.25 -5.30
N TYR A 39 14.31 -10.19 -6.56
CA TYR A 39 14.11 -11.38 -7.37
C TYR A 39 14.42 -11.14 -8.84
N ARG A 40 14.68 -12.21 -9.58
CA ARG A 40 14.80 -12.21 -11.05
C ARG A 40 14.21 -13.48 -11.66
N ASN A 41 14.04 -13.47 -12.97
CA ASN A 41 13.58 -14.62 -13.77
C ASN A 41 12.20 -15.16 -13.38
N ALA A 42 11.32 -14.28 -12.92
CA ALA A 42 9.92 -14.61 -12.67
C ALA A 42 9.00 -13.48 -13.16
N ASP A 43 7.85 -13.84 -13.66
CA ASP A 43 6.80 -12.92 -14.03
C ASP A 43 5.72 -12.79 -12.93
N GLU A 44 4.73 -11.95 -13.18
CA GLU A 44 3.63 -11.71 -12.25
C GLU A 44 2.83 -12.99 -11.97
N SER A 45 2.59 -13.81 -12.99
CA SER A 45 1.82 -15.05 -12.85
C SER A 45 2.54 -16.08 -11.99
N PHE A 46 3.84 -16.20 -12.14
CA PHE A 46 4.67 -17.07 -11.31
C PHE A 46 4.60 -16.64 -9.83
N LEU A 47 4.76 -15.34 -9.55
CA LEU A 47 4.68 -14.82 -8.18
C LEU A 47 3.29 -15.02 -7.57
N ASP A 48 2.22 -14.84 -8.35
CA ASP A 48 0.84 -15.10 -7.89
C ASP A 48 0.67 -16.55 -7.46
N GLN A 49 1.11 -17.50 -8.29
CA GLN A 49 1.03 -18.94 -8.00
C GLN A 49 1.89 -19.33 -6.79
N LEU A 50 3.10 -18.77 -6.70
CA LEU A 50 3.99 -18.98 -5.58
C LEU A 50 3.36 -18.52 -4.25
N VAL A 51 2.84 -17.29 -4.23
CA VAL A 51 2.23 -16.73 -3.00
C VAL A 51 0.95 -17.49 -2.61
N ILE A 52 0.15 -17.93 -3.59
CA ILE A 52 -1.00 -18.81 -3.33
C ILE A 52 -0.54 -20.15 -2.73
N LYS A 53 0.55 -20.73 -3.24
CA LYS A 53 1.14 -21.97 -2.66
C LYS A 53 1.62 -21.73 -1.23
N VAL A 54 2.37 -20.63 -0.98
CA VAL A 54 2.80 -20.22 0.36
C VAL A 54 1.60 -20.08 1.31
N ALA A 55 0.54 -19.39 0.88
CA ALA A 55 -0.66 -19.20 1.67
C ALA A 55 -1.32 -20.54 2.05
N LYS A 56 -1.44 -21.45 1.09
CA LYS A 56 -2.00 -22.80 1.30
C LYS A 56 -1.16 -23.58 2.31
N GLU A 57 0.16 -23.63 2.12
CA GLU A 57 1.08 -24.38 2.98
C GLU A 57 1.12 -23.83 4.41
N THR A 58 0.97 -22.52 4.59
CA THR A 58 1.00 -21.85 5.89
C THR A 58 -0.38 -21.67 6.53
N ARG A 59 -1.45 -22.08 5.84
CA ARG A 59 -2.85 -21.85 6.25
C ARG A 59 -3.19 -20.36 6.42
N LEU A 60 -2.54 -19.50 5.65
CA LEU A 60 -2.84 -18.09 5.53
C LEU A 60 -3.75 -17.83 4.33
N LEU A 61 -4.39 -16.67 4.31
CA LEU A 61 -5.12 -16.14 3.15
C LEU A 61 -4.34 -15.00 2.53
N VAL A 62 -4.26 -14.94 1.22
CA VAL A 62 -3.80 -13.75 0.50
C VAL A 62 -4.92 -12.71 0.56
N THR A 63 -4.74 -11.70 1.39
CA THR A 63 -5.76 -10.66 1.61
C THR A 63 -5.61 -9.49 0.66
N GLN A 64 -4.39 -9.21 0.22
CA GLN A 64 -4.13 -8.14 -0.75
C GLN A 64 -2.98 -8.49 -1.68
N LYS A 65 -3.10 -8.04 -2.94
CA LYS A 65 -2.01 -7.90 -3.89
C LYS A 65 -1.92 -6.45 -4.32
N ILE A 66 -0.72 -5.90 -4.30
CA ILE A 66 -0.48 -4.49 -4.58
C ILE A 66 0.59 -4.40 -5.65
N VAL A 67 0.24 -3.85 -6.80
CA VAL A 67 1.21 -3.51 -7.85
C VAL A 67 1.80 -2.14 -7.52
N GLN A 68 3.03 -2.10 -7.01
CA GLN A 68 3.71 -0.85 -6.64
C GLN A 68 4.33 -0.15 -7.84
N GLY A 69 4.97 -0.91 -8.70
CA GLY A 69 5.65 -0.45 -9.89
C GLY A 69 5.73 -1.56 -10.93
N TYR A 70 6.64 -1.40 -11.88
CA TYR A 70 6.93 -2.44 -12.85
C TYR A 70 7.81 -3.50 -12.20
N TYR A 71 7.32 -4.74 -12.14
CA TYR A 71 7.95 -5.85 -11.41
C TYR A 71 8.19 -5.55 -9.92
N GLU A 72 7.28 -4.76 -9.33
CA GLU A 72 7.27 -4.49 -7.89
C GLU A 72 5.89 -4.87 -7.35
N TYR A 73 5.83 -5.93 -6.53
CA TYR A 73 4.60 -6.51 -6.04
C TYR A 73 4.67 -6.67 -4.53
N THR A 74 3.61 -6.25 -3.85
CA THR A 74 3.40 -6.52 -2.43
C THR A 74 2.25 -7.49 -2.27
N TYR A 75 2.44 -8.53 -1.49
CA TYR A 75 1.39 -9.45 -1.08
C TYR A 75 1.25 -9.40 0.44
N ILE A 76 0.02 -9.30 0.90
CA ILE A 76 -0.31 -9.34 2.32
C ILE A 76 -1.07 -10.63 2.59
N LEU A 77 -0.55 -11.43 3.52
CA LEU A 77 -1.14 -12.66 3.97
C LEU A 77 -1.57 -12.53 5.43
N SER A 78 -2.72 -13.08 5.78
CA SER A 78 -3.23 -13.05 7.16
C SER A 78 -3.98 -14.32 7.52
N TYR A 79 -4.15 -14.57 8.82
CA TYR A 79 -4.98 -15.69 9.26
C TYR A 79 -6.47 -15.42 8.94
N PRO A 80 -7.22 -16.47 8.61
CA PRO A 80 -8.66 -16.36 8.36
C PRO A 80 -9.49 -16.16 9.65
N ILE A 81 -8.85 -15.99 10.81
CA ILE A 81 -9.50 -15.93 12.13
C ILE A 81 -9.45 -14.48 12.64
N PRO A 82 -10.60 -13.84 12.88
CA PRO A 82 -10.66 -12.42 13.29
C PRO A 82 -9.92 -12.09 14.60
N GLN A 83 -9.85 -13.04 15.53
CA GLN A 83 -9.22 -12.83 16.83
C GLN A 83 -7.70 -12.82 16.79
N LYS A 84 -7.10 -13.32 15.70
CA LYS A 84 -5.65 -13.37 15.55
C LYS A 84 -5.19 -12.32 14.55
N ARG A 85 -4.90 -11.11 15.04
CA ARG A 85 -4.30 -10.05 14.23
C ARG A 85 -2.88 -10.43 13.86
N PHE A 86 -2.70 -10.92 12.65
CA PHE A 86 -1.42 -11.29 12.11
C PHE A 86 -1.39 -10.94 10.62
N GLN A 87 -0.33 -10.30 10.20
CA GLN A 87 -0.07 -10.00 8.81
C GLN A 87 1.37 -10.33 8.47
N LEU A 88 1.55 -11.01 7.35
CA LEU A 88 2.84 -11.22 6.73
C LEU A 88 2.84 -10.45 5.41
N GLN A 89 3.71 -9.47 5.29
CA GLN A 89 3.89 -8.71 4.07
C GLN A 89 5.14 -9.22 3.34
N LEU A 90 4.96 -9.61 2.07
CA LEU A 90 6.02 -10.04 1.18
C LEU A 90 6.13 -9.01 0.04
N ASP A 91 7.25 -8.32 -0.02
CA ASP A 91 7.55 -7.30 -1.02
C ASP A 91 8.57 -7.82 -2.02
N PHE A 92 8.19 -7.92 -3.29
CA PHE A 92 9.04 -8.41 -4.38
C PHE A 92 9.51 -7.27 -5.26
N TYR A 93 10.83 -7.13 -5.44
CA TYR A 93 11.45 -6.08 -6.24
C TYR A 93 12.42 -6.68 -7.26
N SER A 94 12.35 -6.24 -8.51
CA SER A 94 13.34 -6.59 -9.55
C SER A 94 14.53 -5.63 -9.60
N ALA A 95 14.39 -4.45 -9.00
CA ALA A 95 15.45 -3.46 -8.87
C ALA A 95 15.09 -2.43 -7.79
N ILE A 96 16.09 -1.83 -7.18
CA ILE A 96 15.90 -0.61 -6.40
C ILE A 96 15.81 0.55 -7.37
N SER A 97 14.64 1.19 -7.37
CA SER A 97 14.34 2.31 -8.26
C SER A 97 13.62 3.43 -7.52
N ARG A 98 13.98 4.67 -7.84
CA ARG A 98 13.26 5.88 -7.41
C ARG A 98 13.18 6.83 -8.60
N LYS A 99 12.28 7.81 -8.54
CA LYS A 99 12.07 8.77 -9.64
C LYS A 99 13.39 9.41 -10.11
N ASP A 100 14.23 9.82 -9.16
CA ASP A 100 15.51 10.51 -9.45
C ASP A 100 16.69 9.55 -9.63
N TYR A 101 16.54 8.27 -9.25
CA TYR A 101 17.54 7.22 -9.30
C TYR A 101 16.95 5.93 -9.88
N PRO A 102 16.54 5.91 -11.16
CA PRO A 102 15.97 4.71 -11.77
C PRO A 102 17.03 3.61 -11.86
N ASN A 103 16.63 2.37 -11.54
CA ASN A 103 17.47 1.18 -11.63
C ASN A 103 18.85 1.31 -10.96
N VAL A 104 18.87 1.99 -9.81
CA VAL A 104 20.15 2.26 -9.13
C VAL A 104 20.85 0.99 -8.65
N MET A 105 20.06 -0.05 -8.32
CA MET A 105 20.58 -1.37 -7.97
C MET A 105 19.67 -2.45 -8.54
N PRO A 106 20.03 -3.05 -9.67
CA PRO A 106 19.31 -4.18 -10.26
C PRO A 106 19.38 -5.43 -9.37
N ALA A 107 18.37 -6.28 -9.42
CA ALA A 107 18.37 -7.55 -8.68
C ALA A 107 19.57 -8.43 -9.03
N ALA A 108 20.04 -8.41 -10.28
CA ALA A 108 21.21 -9.17 -10.72
C ALA A 108 22.44 -8.93 -9.84
N VAL A 109 22.68 -7.68 -9.40
CA VAL A 109 23.81 -7.32 -8.54
C VAL A 109 23.69 -8.02 -7.17
N MET A 110 22.53 -7.97 -6.55
CA MET A 110 22.32 -8.56 -5.21
C MET A 110 22.24 -10.10 -5.23
N LEU A 111 21.93 -10.68 -6.39
CA LEU A 111 21.72 -12.13 -6.53
C LEU A 111 22.95 -12.88 -7.02
N GLU A 112 23.93 -12.19 -7.58
CA GLU A 112 25.09 -12.83 -8.20
C GLU A 112 25.92 -13.65 -7.20
N ASN A 113 26.21 -13.07 -6.03
CA ASN A 113 27.02 -13.67 -4.97
C ASN A 113 26.23 -13.91 -3.68
N LYS A 114 24.91 -14.11 -3.80
CA LYS A 114 24.06 -14.32 -2.63
C LYS A 114 24.51 -15.52 -1.78
N ARG A 115 24.41 -15.38 -0.48
CA ARG A 115 24.75 -16.41 0.51
C ARG A 115 23.50 -17.00 1.15
N PHE A 116 23.56 -18.28 1.50
CA PHE A 116 22.50 -18.93 2.26
C PHE A 116 22.62 -18.59 3.74
N TYR A 117 21.54 -18.12 4.35
CA TYR A 117 21.48 -17.75 5.76
C TYR A 117 20.29 -18.43 6.43
N LYS A 118 20.55 -19.26 7.46
CA LYS A 118 19.54 -20.06 8.16
C LYS A 118 18.65 -20.89 7.20
N CYS A 119 17.61 -20.33 6.63
CA CYS A 119 16.67 -21.01 5.73
C CYS A 119 16.31 -20.22 4.45
N PHE A 120 16.99 -19.10 4.19
CA PHE A 120 16.75 -18.22 3.03
C PHE A 120 18.06 -17.64 2.49
N TYR A 121 17.99 -16.95 1.37
CA TYR A 121 19.15 -16.29 0.76
C TYR A 121 19.20 -14.81 1.13
N VAL A 122 20.41 -14.30 1.33
CA VAL A 122 20.73 -12.88 1.57
C VAL A 122 21.85 -12.46 0.62
N PRO A 123 22.03 -11.16 0.33
CA PRO A 123 23.11 -10.69 -0.53
C PRO A 123 24.50 -11.02 0.05
N ASP A 124 25.54 -10.85 -0.76
CA ASP A 124 26.92 -10.78 -0.25
C ASP A 124 27.13 -9.55 0.61
N TYR A 125 28.09 -9.60 1.51
CA TYR A 125 28.39 -8.50 2.46
C TYR A 125 28.73 -7.18 1.77
N PHE A 126 29.43 -7.23 0.64
CA PHE A 126 29.70 -6.04 -0.15
C PHE A 126 28.44 -5.44 -0.76
N ASP A 127 27.55 -6.29 -1.27
CA ASP A 127 26.31 -5.84 -1.90
C ASP A 127 25.33 -5.27 -0.86
N GLU A 128 25.34 -5.79 0.38
CA GLU A 128 24.63 -5.19 1.51
C GLU A 128 25.23 -3.84 1.90
N LEU A 129 26.56 -3.70 1.94
CA LEU A 129 27.26 -2.44 2.19
C LEU A 129 26.91 -1.40 1.12
N GLN A 130 26.98 -1.79 -0.15
CA GLN A 130 26.59 -0.96 -1.29
C GLN A 130 25.12 -0.51 -1.16
N TYR A 131 24.22 -1.45 -0.88
CA TYR A 131 22.80 -1.17 -0.67
C TYR A 131 22.56 -0.17 0.47
N MET A 132 23.26 -0.34 1.60
CA MET A 132 23.14 0.55 2.75
C MET A 132 23.42 2.00 2.35
N PHE A 133 24.57 2.28 1.71
CA PHE A 133 24.92 3.63 1.31
C PHE A 133 24.02 4.20 0.21
N ILE A 134 23.61 3.40 -0.76
CA ILE A 134 22.64 3.82 -1.79
C ILE A 134 21.30 4.19 -1.14
N ARG A 135 20.76 3.32 -0.28
CA ARG A 135 19.46 3.53 0.37
C ARG A 135 19.48 4.75 1.30
N ARG A 136 20.55 4.92 2.09
CA ARG A 136 20.68 6.07 2.99
C ARG A 136 20.83 7.38 2.22
N THR A 137 21.56 7.37 1.13
CA THR A 137 21.68 8.54 0.23
C THR A 137 20.31 8.93 -0.36
N ILE A 138 19.53 7.95 -0.82
CA ILE A 138 18.19 8.19 -1.38
C ILE A 138 17.23 8.72 -0.31
N LYS A 139 17.28 8.17 0.93
CA LYS A 139 16.44 8.58 2.05
C LYS A 139 16.95 9.84 2.75
N ASN A 140 18.20 10.18 2.57
CA ASN A 140 18.87 11.29 3.22
C ASN A 140 18.85 11.18 4.76
N ASP A 141 19.08 9.98 5.30
CA ASP A 141 18.88 9.66 6.72
C ASP A 141 19.93 8.68 7.27
N MET A 142 21.22 9.01 7.22
CA MET A 142 22.26 8.20 7.85
C MET A 142 22.19 8.33 9.38
N LYS A 143 22.21 7.18 10.08
CA LYS A 143 22.18 7.10 11.54
C LYS A 143 23.35 6.26 12.06
N PRO A 144 23.77 6.40 13.35
CA PRO A 144 24.85 5.60 13.92
C PRO A 144 24.66 4.09 13.74
N GLU A 145 23.47 3.59 14.00
CA GLU A 145 23.10 2.17 13.82
C GLU A 145 23.37 1.64 12.39
N HIS A 146 23.18 2.51 11.38
CA HIS A 146 23.46 2.13 9.98
C HIS A 146 24.97 2.03 9.72
N LEU A 147 25.77 2.88 10.35
CA LEU A 147 27.23 2.84 10.20
C LEU A 147 27.83 1.65 10.93
N GLU A 148 27.29 1.26 12.09
CA GLU A 148 27.70 0.05 12.80
C GLU A 148 27.48 -1.21 11.97
N ILE A 149 26.30 -1.33 11.35
CA ILE A 149 25.97 -2.43 10.43
C ILE A 149 26.91 -2.39 9.21
N ALA A 150 27.08 -1.22 8.59
CA ALA A 150 27.98 -1.04 7.45
C ALA A 150 29.44 -1.42 7.79
N ARG A 151 29.89 -1.10 9.01
CA ARG A 151 31.24 -1.47 9.49
C ARG A 151 31.38 -2.98 9.64
N GLN A 152 30.40 -3.66 10.19
CA GLN A 152 30.41 -5.12 10.28
C GLN A 152 30.54 -5.78 8.91
N MET A 153 29.78 -5.27 7.93
CA MET A 153 29.88 -5.75 6.53
C MET A 153 31.25 -5.48 5.93
N TYR A 154 31.78 -4.27 6.08
CA TYR A 154 33.06 -3.88 5.51
C TYR A 154 34.24 -4.69 6.05
N LEU A 155 34.22 -5.06 7.34
CA LEU A 155 35.28 -5.79 8.02
C LEU A 155 35.46 -7.25 7.51
N HIS A 156 34.53 -7.77 6.70
CA HIS A 156 34.67 -9.10 6.10
C HIS A 156 35.85 -9.18 5.09
N SER A 157 36.07 -8.14 4.30
CA SER A 157 37.19 -8.11 3.32
C SER A 157 37.60 -6.67 2.97
N PRO A 158 38.23 -5.91 3.91
CA PRO A 158 38.46 -4.47 3.73
C PRO A 158 39.28 -4.13 2.48
N GLN A 159 40.37 -4.89 2.20
CA GLN A 159 41.26 -4.62 1.05
C GLN A 159 40.58 -4.84 -0.30
N GLU A 160 39.72 -5.83 -0.40
CA GLU A 160 38.92 -6.07 -1.60
C GLU A 160 37.83 -5.02 -1.75
N TYR A 161 37.17 -4.69 -0.64
CA TYR A 161 36.05 -3.75 -0.64
C TYR A 161 36.48 -2.33 -0.95
N ASP A 162 37.66 -1.89 -0.53
CA ASP A 162 38.22 -0.59 -0.94
C ASP A 162 38.24 -0.45 -2.48
N LYS A 163 38.74 -1.45 -3.20
CA LYS A 163 38.75 -1.44 -4.66
C LYS A 163 37.36 -1.49 -5.29
N ARG A 164 36.47 -2.30 -4.72
CA ARG A 164 35.08 -2.42 -5.20
C ARG A 164 34.30 -1.13 -4.95
N LEU A 165 34.51 -0.46 -3.80
CA LEU A 165 33.89 0.83 -3.49
C LEU A 165 34.33 1.92 -4.47
N GLU A 166 35.63 1.99 -4.80
CA GLU A 166 36.12 2.94 -5.82
C GLU A 166 35.51 2.67 -7.18
N HIS A 167 35.38 1.40 -7.57
CA HIS A 167 34.75 1.03 -8.85
C HIS A 167 33.29 1.40 -8.93
N VAL A 168 32.53 1.22 -7.83
CA VAL A 168 31.08 1.43 -7.78
C VAL A 168 30.75 2.91 -7.55
N PHE A 169 31.32 3.52 -6.52
CA PHE A 169 30.96 4.87 -6.06
C PHE A 169 31.87 5.98 -6.59
N GLY A 170 33.02 5.61 -7.18
CA GLY A 170 34.09 6.54 -7.55
C GLY A 170 34.99 6.90 -6.36
N LYS A 171 36.23 7.37 -6.66
CA LYS A 171 37.26 7.58 -5.65
C LYS A 171 36.83 8.48 -4.47
N GLU A 172 36.21 9.62 -4.79
CA GLU A 172 35.82 10.61 -3.78
C GLU A 172 34.82 10.04 -2.78
N ALA A 173 33.74 9.41 -3.26
CA ALA A 173 32.72 8.82 -2.40
C ALA A 173 33.23 7.57 -1.67
N ALA A 174 34.10 6.76 -2.28
CA ALA A 174 34.70 5.60 -1.64
C ALA A 174 35.54 5.98 -0.41
N VAL A 175 36.35 7.05 -0.50
CA VAL A 175 37.13 7.58 0.64
C VAL A 175 36.19 8.04 1.77
N LEU A 176 35.10 8.71 1.43
CA LEU A 176 34.11 9.16 2.42
C LEU A 176 33.37 7.98 3.06
N ILE A 177 32.98 6.95 2.28
CA ILE A 177 32.39 5.72 2.80
C ILE A 177 33.33 5.08 3.82
N LYS A 178 34.60 4.90 3.45
CA LYS A 178 35.61 4.33 4.34
C LYS A 178 35.74 5.14 5.65
N ARG A 179 35.85 6.46 5.55
CA ARG A 179 35.89 7.32 6.73
C ARG A 179 34.64 7.17 7.61
N CYS A 180 33.45 7.15 7.02
CA CYS A 180 32.19 6.92 7.76
C CYS A 180 32.22 5.58 8.53
N VAL A 181 32.70 4.52 7.88
CA VAL A 181 32.78 3.17 8.46
C VAL A 181 33.85 3.08 9.55
N ASP A 182 35.01 3.69 9.33
CA ASP A 182 36.13 3.67 10.28
C ASP A 182 35.84 4.48 11.55
N THR A 183 35.26 5.67 11.42
CA THR A 183 35.01 6.61 12.53
C THR A 183 33.62 6.48 13.15
N LEU A 184 32.65 5.85 12.47
CA LEU A 184 31.22 5.81 12.83
C LEU A 184 30.59 7.21 12.98
N ASP A 185 31.14 8.21 12.28
CA ASP A 185 30.69 9.59 12.34
C ASP A 185 29.69 9.90 11.21
N CYS A 186 28.45 10.10 11.60
CA CYS A 186 27.38 10.48 10.66
C CYS A 186 27.55 11.88 10.06
N ASN A 187 28.30 12.79 10.70
CA ASN A 187 28.53 14.15 10.20
C ASN A 187 29.27 14.11 8.87
N ILE A 188 30.18 13.15 8.67
CA ILE A 188 30.88 12.96 7.39
C ILE A 188 29.89 12.76 6.26
N PHE A 189 28.86 11.96 6.48
CA PHE A 189 27.79 11.75 5.49
C PHE A 189 26.96 13.02 5.30
N GLU A 190 26.55 13.68 6.38
CA GLU A 190 25.71 14.86 6.36
C GLU A 190 26.37 16.03 5.59
N GLU A 191 27.66 16.29 5.87
CA GLU A 191 28.42 17.36 5.23
C GLU A 191 28.71 17.08 3.75
N ASN A 192 28.78 15.81 3.34
CA ASN A 192 29.16 15.38 1.99
C ASN A 192 27.99 14.80 1.17
N LYS A 193 26.75 15.11 1.53
CA LYS A 193 25.54 14.62 0.82
C LYS A 193 25.58 14.86 -0.69
N ALA A 194 26.16 15.96 -1.15
CA ALA A 194 26.26 16.27 -2.57
C ALA A 194 27.13 15.25 -3.32
N VAL A 195 28.24 14.82 -2.71
CA VAL A 195 29.14 13.80 -3.28
C VAL A 195 28.43 12.46 -3.37
N PHE A 196 27.76 12.02 -2.30
CA PHE A 196 26.99 10.77 -2.29
C PHE A 196 25.87 10.77 -3.32
N ARG A 197 25.11 11.86 -3.43
CA ARG A 197 24.02 11.99 -4.42
C ARG A 197 24.57 11.95 -5.86
N LYS A 198 25.68 12.63 -6.11
CA LYS A 198 26.34 12.61 -7.44
C LYS A 198 26.80 11.20 -7.79
N SER A 199 27.40 10.49 -6.85
CA SER A 199 27.85 9.10 -7.03
C SER A 199 26.68 8.15 -7.29
N VAL A 200 25.65 8.17 -6.46
CA VAL A 200 24.44 7.35 -6.63
C VAL A 200 23.72 7.64 -7.95
N LYS A 201 23.72 8.91 -8.38
CA LYS A 201 23.18 9.29 -9.69
C LYS A 201 24.00 8.72 -10.85
N ALA A 202 25.33 8.72 -10.72
CA ALA A 202 26.22 8.13 -11.72
C ALA A 202 26.02 6.60 -11.82
N ILE A 203 25.86 5.90 -10.68
CA ILE A 203 25.52 4.46 -10.65
C ILE A 203 24.19 4.22 -11.39
N SER A 204 23.16 4.99 -11.09
CA SER A 204 21.85 4.89 -11.74
C SER A 204 21.97 5.13 -13.26
N GLN A 205 22.73 6.14 -13.68
CA GLN A 205 22.97 6.44 -15.09
C GLN A 205 23.73 5.30 -15.80
N LYS A 206 24.76 4.76 -15.17
CA LYS A 206 25.52 3.61 -15.72
C LYS A 206 24.61 2.40 -15.93
N ASN A 207 23.79 2.06 -14.94
CA ASN A 207 22.84 0.94 -15.02
C ASN A 207 21.69 1.19 -16.01
N CYS A 208 21.41 2.45 -16.36
CA CYS A 208 20.42 2.83 -17.35
C CYS A 208 21.01 3.09 -18.74
N ALA A 209 22.32 3.31 -18.87
CA ALA A 209 22.99 3.70 -20.13
C ALA A 209 22.91 2.62 -21.21
N SER A 210 22.75 1.35 -20.83
CA SER A 210 22.54 0.25 -21.78
C SER A 210 21.17 0.33 -22.49
N SER A 211 20.28 1.29 -22.11
CA SER A 211 18.98 1.39 -22.74
C SER A 211 18.30 2.74 -22.53
N LYS A 212 18.61 3.72 -23.39
CA LYS A 212 17.76 4.91 -23.58
C LYS A 212 16.29 4.50 -23.84
N PHE A 213 16.11 3.37 -24.50
CA PHE A 213 14.82 2.75 -24.76
C PHE A 213 14.14 2.28 -23.46
N GLN A 214 14.87 1.72 -22.49
CA GLN A 214 14.31 1.33 -21.18
C GLN A 214 13.90 2.54 -20.33
N ILE A 215 14.61 3.68 -20.41
CA ILE A 215 14.19 4.92 -19.70
C ILE A 215 12.90 5.47 -20.32
N MET A 216 12.81 5.47 -21.65
CA MET A 216 11.60 5.89 -22.35
C MET A 216 10.46 4.90 -22.09
N TYR A 217 10.72 3.61 -22.15
CA TYR A 217 9.75 2.55 -21.82
C TYR A 217 9.25 2.65 -20.37
N ARG A 218 10.11 2.97 -19.39
CA ARG A 218 9.69 3.20 -17.99
C ARG A 218 8.79 4.43 -17.82
N LYS A 219 8.97 5.47 -18.61
CA LYS A 219 8.01 6.58 -18.64
C LYS A 219 6.65 6.14 -19.19
N PHE A 220 6.64 5.23 -20.17
CA PHE A 220 5.42 4.61 -20.68
C PHE A 220 4.79 3.61 -19.71
N GLN A 221 5.57 2.95 -18.85
CA GLN A 221 5.08 2.01 -17.85
C GLN A 221 4.12 2.64 -16.83
N ILE A 222 4.21 3.94 -16.56
CA ILE A 222 3.22 4.66 -15.76
C ILE A 222 1.83 4.50 -16.40
N PHE A 223 1.75 4.50 -17.73
CA PHE A 223 0.50 4.30 -18.46
C PHE A 223 -0.02 2.86 -18.40
N GLU A 224 0.83 1.87 -18.13
CA GLU A 224 0.42 0.47 -17.90
C GLU A 224 0.07 0.21 -16.43
N VAL A 225 0.77 0.83 -15.50
CA VAL A 225 0.55 0.65 -14.06
C VAL A 225 -0.75 1.32 -13.61
N ILE A 226 -1.10 2.50 -14.16
CA ILE A 226 -2.34 3.21 -13.81
C ILE A 226 -3.58 2.36 -14.18
N PRO A 227 -3.75 1.84 -15.40
CA PRO A 227 -4.86 0.95 -15.73
C PRO A 227 -4.89 -0.31 -14.84
N LYS A 228 -3.74 -0.95 -14.61
CA LYS A 228 -3.66 -2.12 -13.70
C LYS A 228 -4.13 -1.77 -12.29
N ARG A 229 -3.73 -0.62 -11.74
CA ARG A 229 -4.19 -0.16 -10.42
C ARG A 229 -5.66 0.23 -10.39
N VAL A 230 -6.22 0.70 -11.51
CA VAL A 230 -7.65 1.00 -11.64
C VAL A 230 -8.46 -0.28 -11.74
N ILE A 231 -7.96 -1.31 -12.45
CA ILE A 231 -8.60 -2.61 -12.59
C ILE A 231 -8.45 -3.43 -11.30
N HIS A 232 -7.23 -3.54 -10.78
CA HIS A 232 -6.88 -4.27 -9.55
C HIS A 232 -6.69 -3.30 -8.38
N LYS A 233 -7.78 -2.66 -7.96
CA LYS A 233 -7.76 -1.74 -6.83
C LYS A 233 -7.44 -2.51 -5.55
N SER A 234 -6.41 -2.11 -4.83
CA SER A 234 -6.01 -2.74 -3.57
C SER A 234 -6.83 -2.26 -2.36
N GLY A 235 -7.48 -1.11 -2.47
CA GLY A 235 -8.46 -0.64 -1.50
C GLY A 235 -9.86 -1.11 -1.86
N ILE A 236 -10.74 -1.19 -0.88
CA ILE A 236 -12.13 -1.58 -1.03
C ILE A 236 -13.08 -0.50 -0.51
N SER A 237 -14.29 -0.51 -1.04
CA SER A 237 -15.42 0.30 -0.55
C SER A 237 -16.49 -0.59 0.05
N VAL A 238 -16.96 -0.24 1.23
CA VAL A 238 -17.92 -1.02 2.00
C VAL A 238 -19.07 -0.11 2.43
N ALA A 239 -20.30 -0.54 2.27
CA ALA A 239 -21.45 0.18 2.76
C ALA A 239 -22.16 -0.58 3.90
N PHE A 240 -22.51 0.14 4.96
CA PHE A 240 -23.30 -0.37 6.06
C PHE A 240 -24.71 0.22 6.00
N LEU A 241 -25.70 -0.63 5.83
CA LEU A 241 -27.11 -0.29 5.78
C LEU A 241 -27.79 -0.85 7.03
N SER A 242 -28.62 -0.05 7.69
CA SER A 242 -29.39 -0.48 8.86
C SER A 242 -30.44 0.56 9.21
N PRO A 243 -31.53 0.19 9.86
CA PRO A 243 -32.39 1.12 10.58
C PRO A 243 -31.60 1.95 11.62
N ASP A 244 -32.19 3.05 12.10
CA ASP A 244 -31.62 3.79 13.22
C ASP A 244 -31.62 2.89 14.46
N GLY A 245 -30.57 3.00 15.28
CA GLY A 245 -30.42 2.11 16.46
C GLY A 245 -29.83 0.71 16.13
N GLY A 246 -29.74 0.28 14.87
CA GLY A 246 -29.31 -1.06 14.48
C GLY A 246 -27.80 -1.35 14.58
N GLY A 247 -27.04 -0.58 15.38
CA GLY A 247 -25.63 -0.89 15.70
C GLY A 247 -24.60 -0.55 14.63
N LYS A 248 -24.97 0.23 13.59
CA LYS A 248 -24.04 0.60 12.48
C LYS A 248 -22.72 1.18 12.95
N SER A 249 -22.75 2.21 13.78
CA SER A 249 -21.52 2.90 14.25
C SER A 249 -20.61 1.95 15.02
N THR A 250 -21.18 1.06 15.83
CA THR A 250 -20.43 0.01 16.54
C THR A 250 -19.78 -0.98 15.58
N ALA A 251 -20.53 -1.44 14.56
CA ALA A 251 -20.02 -2.35 13.54
C ALA A 251 -18.93 -1.70 12.68
N ILE A 252 -19.12 -0.45 12.24
CA ILE A 252 -18.14 0.33 11.48
C ILE A 252 -16.85 0.46 12.29
N LYS A 253 -16.95 0.85 13.57
CA LYS A 253 -15.77 0.98 14.45
C LYS A 253 -15.05 -0.36 14.62
N ALA A 254 -15.76 -1.44 14.93
CA ALA A 254 -15.19 -2.76 15.10
C ALA A 254 -14.47 -3.26 13.81
N VAL A 255 -15.10 -3.11 12.65
CA VAL A 255 -14.49 -3.49 11.36
C VAL A 255 -13.28 -2.60 11.08
N SER A 256 -13.37 -1.28 11.22
CA SER A 256 -12.26 -0.37 11.02
C SER A 256 -11.04 -0.73 11.87
N GLU A 257 -11.25 -1.07 13.14
CA GLU A 257 -10.19 -1.49 14.05
C GLU A 257 -9.58 -2.85 13.67
N GLN A 258 -10.41 -3.82 13.29
CA GLN A 258 -9.94 -5.17 12.93
C GLN A 258 -9.11 -5.20 11.66
N VAL A 259 -9.47 -4.39 10.65
CA VAL A 259 -8.78 -4.38 9.35
C VAL A 259 -7.80 -3.23 9.19
N SER A 260 -7.56 -2.43 10.23
CA SER A 260 -6.71 -1.22 10.18
C SER A 260 -5.30 -1.48 9.64
N GLY A 261 -4.72 -2.65 9.92
CA GLY A 261 -3.40 -3.04 9.41
C GLY A 261 -3.39 -3.46 7.94
N SER A 262 -4.55 -3.83 7.36
CA SER A 262 -4.65 -4.29 5.96
C SER A 262 -4.75 -3.15 4.96
N PHE A 263 -5.03 -1.95 5.39
CA PHE A 263 -5.21 -0.77 4.54
C PHE A 263 -4.35 0.40 5.02
N TYR A 264 -3.99 1.31 4.10
CA TYR A 264 -3.28 2.55 4.44
C TYR A 264 -4.23 3.61 5.03
N GLY A 265 -5.02 3.20 6.00
CA GLY A 265 -6.03 4.00 6.68
C GLY A 265 -7.43 3.84 6.09
N ASN A 266 -8.40 4.31 6.83
CA ASN A 266 -9.81 4.32 6.46
C ASN A 266 -10.31 5.74 6.15
N VAL A 267 -11.40 5.82 5.41
CA VAL A 267 -12.15 7.05 5.14
C VAL A 267 -13.62 6.73 5.30
N GLU A 268 -14.26 7.38 6.28
CA GLU A 268 -15.69 7.24 6.52
C GLU A 268 -16.46 8.34 5.79
N LEU A 269 -17.53 7.95 5.13
CA LEU A 269 -18.39 8.82 4.35
C LEU A 269 -19.85 8.55 4.71
N TYR A 270 -20.62 9.61 4.90
CA TYR A 270 -22.05 9.48 5.14
C TYR A 270 -22.81 9.55 3.82
N PHE A 271 -23.55 8.50 3.49
CA PHE A 271 -24.47 8.38 2.38
C PHE A 271 -23.84 8.48 0.98
N ARG A 272 -23.11 9.53 0.64
CA ARG A 272 -22.57 9.81 -0.69
C ARG A 272 -21.08 10.21 -0.68
N PRO A 273 -20.38 10.25 -1.82
CA PRO A 273 -18.96 10.63 -1.86
C PRO A 273 -18.63 12.05 -1.38
N HIS A 274 -19.57 13.00 -1.43
CA HIS A 274 -19.36 14.42 -1.13
C HIS A 274 -18.20 15.03 -1.94
N TYR A 275 -18.12 14.73 -3.23
CA TYR A 275 -17.17 15.34 -4.14
C TYR A 275 -17.69 16.68 -4.66
N LEU A 276 -18.97 16.71 -5.07
CA LEU A 276 -19.64 17.94 -5.42
C LEU A 276 -20.05 18.67 -4.13
N SER A 277 -19.59 19.92 -3.98
CA SER A 277 -19.95 20.73 -2.82
C SER A 277 -21.47 20.95 -2.75
N ASN A 278 -22.04 20.90 -1.56
CA ASN A 278 -23.45 21.22 -1.39
C ASN A 278 -23.69 22.66 -1.83
N ALA A 279 -24.44 22.88 -2.88
CA ALA A 279 -25.00 24.18 -3.20
C ALA A 279 -25.95 24.59 -2.06
N GLY A 280 -25.44 25.24 -1.02
CA GLY A 280 -26.22 25.75 0.10
C GLY A 280 -25.76 25.35 1.52
N SER A 281 -24.77 24.53 1.72
CA SER A 281 -24.33 24.12 3.07
C SER A 281 -22.82 24.15 3.29
N TYR A 282 -22.16 25.23 2.87
CA TYR A 282 -20.75 25.49 3.15
C TYR A 282 -20.41 25.64 4.64
N LYS A 283 -21.41 25.70 5.53
CA LYS A 283 -21.24 25.96 6.98
C LYS A 283 -21.30 24.72 7.88
N LEU A 284 -21.69 23.54 7.40
CA LEU A 284 -21.95 22.40 8.30
C LEU A 284 -20.85 21.31 8.31
N TYR A 285 -19.88 21.33 7.40
CA TYR A 285 -18.91 20.23 7.29
C TYR A 285 -17.46 20.59 7.66
N ASN A 286 -17.17 21.84 8.01
CA ASN A 286 -15.87 22.26 8.56
C ASN A 286 -15.85 22.32 10.09
N LYS A 287 -16.79 21.73 10.77
CA LYS A 287 -16.69 21.45 12.20
C LYS A 287 -16.14 20.03 12.38
N THR A 288 -14.88 19.97 12.79
CA THR A 288 -14.32 18.88 13.61
C THR A 288 -15.41 18.16 14.38
N SER A 289 -15.48 16.85 14.17
CA SER A 289 -16.00 15.79 15.05
C SER A 289 -16.70 16.21 16.36
N GLU A 290 -17.68 17.07 16.32
CA GLU A 290 -18.73 17.15 17.30
C GLU A 290 -19.98 16.58 16.66
N GLU A 291 -20.43 15.45 17.16
CA GLU A 291 -21.67 14.79 16.87
C GLU A 291 -22.83 15.78 17.00
N THR A 292 -23.20 16.44 15.92
CA THR A 292 -24.56 16.96 15.84
C THR A 292 -25.44 15.76 15.51
N THR A 293 -25.78 14.98 16.52
CA THR A 293 -26.90 14.06 16.49
C THR A 293 -28.12 14.87 16.09
N ASN A 294 -28.51 14.70 14.82
CA ASN A 294 -29.78 15.28 14.37
C ASN A 294 -30.89 14.48 15.05
N THR A 295 -31.38 14.97 16.17
CA THR A 295 -32.33 14.30 17.07
C THR A 295 -33.68 14.01 16.42
N ASP A 296 -33.97 14.61 15.27
CA ASP A 296 -35.16 14.31 14.49
C ASP A 296 -34.88 14.29 12.98
N PRO A 297 -34.42 13.14 12.44
CA PRO A 297 -34.14 12.99 11.02
C PRO A 297 -35.38 13.08 10.12
N HIS A 298 -36.58 12.90 10.68
CA HIS A 298 -37.84 12.91 9.97
C HIS A 298 -38.65 14.21 10.14
N GLY A 299 -38.21 15.13 11.00
CA GLY A 299 -38.94 16.39 11.33
C GLY A 299 -39.02 17.41 10.18
N LYS A 300 -38.36 17.18 9.03
CA LYS A 300 -38.42 18.09 7.90
C LYS A 300 -39.52 17.68 6.92
N LYS A 301 -40.35 18.65 6.52
CA LYS A 301 -41.37 18.44 5.49
C LYS A 301 -40.75 17.94 4.19
N LEU A 302 -41.42 17.00 3.53
CA LEU A 302 -41.03 16.51 2.21
C LEU A 302 -40.97 17.66 1.20
N ASN A 303 -39.95 17.67 0.35
CA ASN A 303 -39.82 18.65 -0.71
C ASN A 303 -40.93 18.43 -1.77
N GLY A 304 -41.34 19.51 -2.44
CA GLY A 304 -42.16 19.38 -3.64
C GLY A 304 -41.44 18.55 -4.71
N LYS A 305 -42.20 17.90 -5.61
CA LYS A 305 -41.67 16.93 -6.60
C LYS A 305 -40.51 17.49 -7.43
N ILE A 306 -40.58 18.75 -7.88
CA ILE A 306 -39.52 19.39 -8.69
C ILE A 306 -38.24 19.54 -7.86
N LYS A 307 -38.32 20.07 -6.64
CA LYS A 307 -37.17 20.25 -5.75
C LYS A 307 -36.57 18.92 -5.34
N SER A 308 -37.40 17.91 -5.12
CA SER A 308 -36.98 16.55 -4.84
C SER A 308 -36.21 15.96 -6.03
N PHE A 309 -36.72 16.13 -7.26
CA PHE A 309 -36.05 15.65 -8.46
C PHE A 309 -34.70 16.33 -8.69
N LEU A 310 -34.59 17.64 -8.54
CA LEU A 310 -33.32 18.38 -8.68
C LEU A 310 -32.29 17.90 -7.65
N ARG A 311 -32.69 17.74 -6.39
CA ARG A 311 -31.82 17.25 -5.32
C ARG A 311 -31.37 15.82 -5.58
N PHE A 312 -32.29 14.97 -5.99
CA PHE A 312 -32.01 13.57 -6.35
C PHE A 312 -31.02 13.48 -7.51
N SER A 313 -31.25 14.27 -8.58
CA SER A 313 -30.33 14.31 -9.74
C SER A 313 -28.94 14.79 -9.35
N PHE A 314 -28.85 15.81 -8.49
CA PHE A 314 -27.58 16.31 -7.97
C PHE A 314 -26.83 15.22 -7.17
N TYR A 315 -27.53 14.46 -6.32
CA TYR A 315 -26.91 13.39 -5.57
C TYR A 315 -26.48 12.21 -6.46
N ASN A 316 -27.24 11.89 -7.51
CA ASN A 316 -26.82 10.91 -8.51
C ASN A 316 -25.54 11.33 -9.22
N LEU A 317 -25.44 12.60 -9.61
CA LEU A 317 -24.21 13.15 -10.19
C LEU A 317 -23.02 13.05 -9.22
N ASP A 318 -23.24 13.36 -7.93
CA ASP A 318 -22.19 13.23 -6.92
C ASP A 318 -21.77 11.76 -6.71
N PHE A 319 -22.69 10.82 -6.75
CA PHE A 319 -22.35 9.39 -6.71
C PHE A 319 -21.49 8.98 -7.91
N ILE A 320 -21.89 9.37 -9.12
CA ILE A 320 -21.17 9.00 -10.35
C ILE A 320 -19.82 9.69 -10.38
N ILE A 321 -19.78 11.02 -10.37
CA ILE A 321 -18.54 11.81 -10.49
C ILE A 321 -17.64 11.56 -9.27
N GLY A 322 -18.21 11.55 -8.07
CA GLY A 322 -17.48 11.36 -6.83
C GLY A 322 -16.84 9.98 -6.72
N THR A 323 -17.47 8.94 -7.29
CA THR A 323 -16.84 7.64 -7.35
C THR A 323 -15.55 7.68 -8.18
N TRP A 324 -15.59 8.29 -9.36
CA TRP A 324 -14.41 8.39 -10.23
C TRP A 324 -13.35 9.32 -9.67
N MET A 325 -13.73 10.46 -9.12
CA MET A 325 -12.81 11.52 -8.73
C MET A 325 -12.31 11.40 -7.28
N LYS A 326 -12.99 10.67 -6.41
CA LYS A 326 -12.64 10.52 -5.00
C LYS A 326 -12.50 9.07 -4.55
N ILE A 327 -13.50 8.23 -4.80
CA ILE A 327 -13.51 6.86 -4.27
C ILE A 327 -12.45 5.99 -4.96
N ILE A 328 -12.40 5.99 -6.29
CA ILE A 328 -11.39 5.22 -7.04
C ILE A 328 -9.96 5.66 -6.68
N PRO A 329 -9.60 6.95 -6.64
CA PRO A 329 -8.30 7.37 -6.13
C PRO A 329 -7.97 6.94 -4.71
N LEU A 330 -8.95 6.93 -3.79
CA LEU A 330 -8.77 6.41 -2.44
C LEU A 330 -8.48 4.90 -2.45
N LYS A 331 -9.21 4.14 -3.26
CA LYS A 331 -8.97 2.69 -3.45
C LYS A 331 -7.61 2.40 -4.08
N ILE A 332 -7.18 3.19 -5.07
CA ILE A 332 -5.83 3.10 -5.65
C ILE A 332 -4.76 3.39 -4.58
N LYS A 333 -5.04 4.30 -3.63
CA LYS A 333 -4.17 4.59 -2.47
C LYS A 333 -4.31 3.57 -1.34
N LYS A 334 -4.93 2.41 -1.60
CA LYS A 334 -5.08 1.28 -0.66
C LYS A 334 -5.85 1.63 0.60
N LYS A 335 -6.80 2.54 0.53
CA LYS A 335 -7.65 2.92 1.64
C LYS A 335 -8.90 2.05 1.70
N LEU A 336 -9.37 1.81 2.93
CA LEU A 336 -10.71 1.31 3.17
C LEU A 336 -11.68 2.50 3.15
N VAL A 337 -12.66 2.46 2.23
CA VAL A 337 -13.71 3.48 2.15
C VAL A 337 -14.99 2.90 2.74
N ILE A 338 -15.45 3.47 3.84
CA ILE A 338 -16.64 3.02 4.55
C ILE A 338 -17.75 4.04 4.32
N PHE A 339 -18.87 3.55 3.84
CA PHE A 339 -20.10 4.35 3.74
C PHE A 339 -21.02 3.97 4.90
N ASP A 340 -21.33 4.94 5.78
CA ASP A 340 -22.47 4.89 6.69
C ASP A 340 -23.70 5.31 5.88
N ARG A 341 -24.51 4.34 5.50
CA ARG A 341 -25.59 4.44 4.52
C ARG A 341 -25.09 4.56 3.08
N TYR A 342 -25.96 4.24 2.14
CA TYR A 342 -25.68 4.33 0.71
C TYR A 342 -26.95 4.62 -0.08
N TYR A 343 -26.84 4.69 -1.41
CA TYR A 343 -27.92 4.96 -2.33
C TYR A 343 -29.22 4.16 -2.07
N TYR A 344 -29.08 2.94 -1.59
CA TYR A 344 -30.20 2.02 -1.34
C TYR A 344 -31.17 2.51 -0.25
N ASP A 345 -30.77 3.45 0.59
CA ASP A 345 -31.63 4.09 1.57
C ASP A 345 -32.78 4.89 0.93
N TYR A 346 -32.68 5.27 -0.35
CA TYR A 346 -33.81 5.81 -1.09
C TYR A 346 -35.01 4.86 -1.19
N TYR A 347 -34.80 3.56 -1.03
CA TYR A 347 -35.86 2.56 -1.05
C TYR A 347 -36.50 2.34 0.32
N ALA A 348 -35.70 2.48 1.38
CA ALA A 348 -36.10 2.17 2.73
C ALA A 348 -36.57 3.41 3.52
N ASP A 349 -35.89 4.56 3.35
CA ASP A 349 -36.14 5.77 4.17
C ASP A 349 -36.15 7.04 3.29
N MET A 350 -37.20 7.17 2.49
CA MET A 350 -37.40 8.33 1.61
C MET A 350 -37.52 9.65 2.37
N ALA A 351 -38.11 9.64 3.57
CA ALA A 351 -38.38 10.83 4.37
C ALA A 351 -37.06 11.51 4.82
N ARG A 352 -36.06 10.74 5.20
CA ARG A 352 -34.73 11.22 5.60
C ARG A 352 -34.07 12.08 4.54
N TYR A 353 -34.23 11.72 3.29
CA TYR A 353 -33.65 12.43 2.15
C TYR A 353 -34.60 13.45 1.53
N GLN A 354 -35.77 13.66 2.17
CA GLN A 354 -36.85 14.52 1.64
C GLN A 354 -37.21 14.16 0.19
N TYR A 355 -37.16 12.86 -0.12
CA TYR A 355 -37.44 12.31 -1.43
C TYR A 355 -38.95 12.05 -1.59
N SER A 356 -39.60 12.75 -2.49
CA SER A 356 -41.05 12.70 -2.70
C SER A 356 -41.44 12.05 -4.05
N LEU A 357 -40.46 11.50 -4.78
CA LEU A 357 -40.73 10.81 -6.03
C LEU A 357 -41.05 9.32 -5.77
N PRO A 358 -41.73 8.64 -6.71
CA PRO A 358 -41.95 7.21 -6.59
C PRO A 358 -40.64 6.42 -6.53
N THR A 359 -40.60 5.34 -5.76
CA THR A 359 -39.40 4.49 -5.57
C THR A 359 -38.88 3.89 -6.87
N TRP A 360 -39.74 3.65 -7.86
CA TRP A 360 -39.32 3.14 -9.15
C TRP A 360 -38.35 4.08 -9.88
N VAL A 361 -38.44 5.40 -9.64
CA VAL A 361 -37.48 6.39 -10.20
C VAL A 361 -36.10 6.13 -9.63
N ALA A 362 -35.98 5.97 -8.31
CA ALA A 362 -34.69 5.64 -7.69
C ALA A 362 -34.16 4.28 -8.18
N LYS A 363 -35.01 3.26 -8.32
CA LYS A 363 -34.62 1.96 -8.86
C LYS A 363 -34.13 2.05 -10.29
N MET A 364 -34.75 2.87 -11.13
CA MET A 364 -34.33 3.09 -12.52
C MET A 364 -32.93 3.70 -12.62
N PHE A 365 -32.59 4.65 -11.74
CA PHE A 365 -31.27 5.29 -11.75
C PHE A 365 -30.19 4.47 -11.03
N ALA A 366 -30.56 3.43 -10.26
CA ALA A 366 -29.61 2.62 -9.50
C ALA A 366 -28.55 1.95 -10.36
N TRP A 367 -28.86 1.58 -11.60
CA TRP A 367 -27.89 0.96 -12.50
C TRP A 367 -26.74 1.90 -12.91
N CYS A 368 -26.94 3.23 -12.85
CA CYS A 368 -25.90 4.22 -13.10
C CYS A 368 -25.01 4.46 -11.88
N ILE A 369 -25.43 4.04 -10.69
CA ILE A 369 -24.73 4.31 -9.45
C ILE A 369 -23.69 3.20 -9.22
N PRO A 370 -22.38 3.55 -9.15
CA PRO A 370 -21.36 2.56 -8.88
C PRO A 370 -21.60 1.89 -7.52
N SER A 371 -21.71 0.57 -7.48
CA SER A 371 -21.92 -0.18 -6.25
C SER A 371 -20.64 -0.22 -5.41
N PRO A 372 -20.74 -0.24 -4.07
CA PRO A 372 -19.62 -0.61 -3.20
C PRO A 372 -19.17 -2.04 -3.48
N ASP A 373 -17.92 -2.37 -3.11
CA ASP A 373 -17.40 -3.73 -3.29
C ASP A 373 -18.09 -4.72 -2.35
N LEU A 374 -18.50 -4.26 -1.14
CA LEU A 374 -19.26 -5.04 -0.16
C LEU A 374 -20.39 -4.18 0.42
N ILE A 375 -21.51 -4.84 0.71
CA ILE A 375 -22.68 -4.22 1.37
C ILE A 375 -23.06 -5.10 2.54
N PHE A 376 -23.04 -4.51 3.75
CA PHE A 376 -23.54 -5.13 4.97
C PHE A 376 -24.91 -4.53 5.31
N VAL A 377 -25.90 -5.40 5.40
CA VAL A 377 -27.23 -5.03 5.91
C VAL A 377 -27.32 -5.56 7.33
N LEU A 378 -27.38 -4.63 8.29
CA LEU A 378 -27.56 -4.96 9.70
C LEU A 378 -29.06 -4.94 9.97
N ASP A 379 -29.58 -6.08 10.34
CA ASP A 379 -30.97 -6.26 10.74
C ASP A 379 -31.05 -6.53 12.24
N ALA A 380 -32.07 -6.00 12.89
CA ALA A 380 -32.33 -6.22 14.30
C ALA A 380 -33.85 -6.33 14.54
N PRO A 381 -34.27 -7.18 15.47
CA PRO A 381 -35.68 -7.26 15.85
C PRO A 381 -36.21 -5.90 16.29
N ALA A 382 -37.48 -5.59 15.95
CA ALA A 382 -38.11 -4.31 16.26
C ALA A 382 -38.05 -3.96 17.76
N GLU A 383 -38.08 -4.99 18.62
CA GLU A 383 -38.00 -4.86 20.09
C GLU A 383 -36.64 -4.33 20.60
N ILE A 384 -35.59 -4.43 19.76
CA ILE A 384 -34.25 -3.90 20.11
C ILE A 384 -34.05 -2.49 19.54
N LEU A 385 -34.83 -2.12 18.54
CA LEU A 385 -34.73 -0.83 17.85
C LEU A 385 -35.55 0.31 18.51
N TYR A 386 -36.48 -0.04 19.42
CA TYR A 386 -37.39 0.91 20.09
C TYR A 386 -37.26 0.86 21.62
#